data_4b62f72fd86b3f87021a4bcf90e85f67
#
_entry.id   4b62f72fd86b3f87021a4bcf90e85f67
#
_cell.length_a   1.000
_cell.length_b   1.000
_cell.length_c   1.000
_cell.angle_alpha   90.00
_cell.angle_beta   90.00
_cell.angle_gamma   90.00
#
_symmetry.space_group_name_H-M   'P 1'
#
loop_
_entity.id
_entity.type
_entity.pdbx_description
1 polymer ?
#
loop_
_entity_poly.entity_id
_entity_poly.type
_entity_poly.pdbx_seq_one_letter_code
_entity_poly.pdbx_strand_id
1 'polypeptide(L)'
;DVDIGVNFESLLELNTNQEKLDELFSELEFKPMAKNFSKQSPAAKEASKDLQEKSPVKSNNNYETLFTKKGLKDWANKLDKCKVFAIDTETDSLDTVTANLVGISLSVKEDSGCYIPIGHNYEGCPKQLTLEEVIHEIGIAIERNKEKAVGQNLKFDIPILARHGIILDKFHADTMLMSYILNSTATRHGMDKLAMYYLNYETIKYGDIAGTASKQISFSEVEIDIASNYAAEDADITLKLFNKLDELLTDKPNQVKLLKELEYPLVHVLSRVEQNGAKIDKDKLKEHSKELSEKIADLTTQAYKISGAEFNLDSPKQLLEVLYEKLKLPVLKKTPKGQPS
;
A
#
# COMPACT_ATOMS: atom_id res chain seq x y z
N ASP A 1 -11.53 -54.10 29.51
CA ASP A 1 -10.25 -53.72 28.91
C ASP A 1 -10.24 -54.14 27.46
N VAL A 2 -10.14 -53.16 26.59
CA VAL A 2 -9.98 -53.41 25.14
C VAL A 2 -8.50 -53.17 24.85
N ASP A 3 -7.81 -54.20 24.37
CA ASP A 3 -6.43 -54.12 23.92
C ASP A 3 -6.42 -53.31 22.60
N ILE A 4 -5.89 -52.08 22.69
CA ILE A 4 -5.76 -51.18 21.53
C ILE A 4 -4.43 -51.35 20.79
N GLY A 5 -3.59 -52.35 21.22
CA GLY A 5 -2.33 -52.67 20.55
C GLY A 5 -1.25 -51.57 20.67
N VAL A 6 -1.46 -50.56 21.51
CA VAL A 6 -0.57 -49.41 21.66
C VAL A 6 -0.32 -49.17 23.15
N ASN A 7 0.94 -49.14 23.58
CA ASN A 7 1.29 -48.80 24.95
C ASN A 7 1.06 -47.30 25.22
N PHE A 8 0.50 -46.97 26.39
CA PHE A 8 0.24 -45.57 26.79
C PHE A 8 1.53 -44.71 26.77
N GLU A 9 2.67 -45.30 27.11
CA GLU A 9 3.94 -44.62 27.02
C GLU A 9 4.36 -44.25 25.60
N SER A 10 4.02 -45.10 24.61
CA SER A 10 4.29 -44.81 23.18
C SER A 10 3.43 -43.66 22.60
N LEU A 11 2.31 -43.34 23.26
CA LEU A 11 1.48 -42.18 22.92
C LEU A 11 2.04 -40.86 23.46
N LEU A 12 2.98 -40.92 24.40
CA LEU A 12 3.69 -39.75 24.94
C LEU A 12 4.95 -39.41 24.14
N GLU A 13 5.48 -40.33 23.35
CA GLU A 13 6.58 -40.07 22.43
C GLU A 13 6.09 -39.47 21.12
N LEU A 14 5.99 -38.14 21.08
CA LEU A 14 5.71 -37.40 19.85
C LEU A 14 6.95 -37.40 18.95
N ASN A 15 7.15 -38.46 18.17
CA ASN A 15 8.13 -38.47 17.07
C ASN A 15 7.57 -37.63 15.91
N THR A 16 7.79 -36.33 16.01
CA THR A 16 7.37 -35.40 14.96
C THR A 16 8.23 -35.63 13.72
N ASN A 17 7.59 -36.01 12.59
CA ASN A 17 8.28 -36.04 11.32
C ASN A 17 8.46 -34.59 10.83
N GLN A 18 9.66 -34.05 11.05
CA GLN A 18 9.96 -32.66 10.80
C GLN A 18 9.85 -32.31 9.32
N GLU A 19 10.30 -33.20 8.41
CA GLU A 19 10.21 -32.96 6.97
C GLU A 19 8.76 -32.81 6.49
N LYS A 20 7.89 -33.72 6.92
CA LYS A 20 6.44 -33.61 6.58
C LYS A 20 5.79 -32.41 7.22
N LEU A 21 6.23 -31.96 8.38
CA LEU A 21 5.71 -30.78 9.05
C LEU A 21 6.14 -29.51 8.33
N ASP A 22 7.38 -29.45 7.86
CA ASP A 22 7.92 -28.33 7.09
C ASP A 22 7.28 -28.24 5.69
N GLU A 23 7.04 -29.40 5.02
CA GLU A 23 6.25 -29.47 3.81
C GLU A 23 4.83 -28.93 4.01
N LEU A 24 4.13 -29.39 5.06
CA LEU A 24 2.78 -28.97 5.41
C LEU A 24 2.71 -27.47 5.77
N PHE A 25 3.68 -26.96 6.52
CA PHE A 25 3.73 -25.53 6.84
C PHE A 25 4.03 -24.67 5.59
N SER A 26 4.79 -25.22 4.64
CA SER A 26 5.05 -24.57 3.35
C SER A 26 3.78 -24.57 2.48
N GLU A 27 3.11 -25.72 2.36
CA GLU A 27 1.87 -25.88 1.58
C GLU A 27 0.74 -25.02 2.15
N LEU A 28 0.60 -24.98 3.48
CA LEU A 28 -0.44 -24.21 4.17
C LEU A 28 -0.04 -22.75 4.44
N GLU A 29 1.13 -22.32 4.00
CA GLU A 29 1.69 -20.97 4.22
C GLU A 29 1.74 -20.51 5.70
N PHE A 30 1.90 -21.44 6.66
CA PHE A 30 1.96 -21.15 8.08
C PHE A 30 3.35 -20.63 8.51
N LYS A 31 3.81 -19.55 7.88
CA LYS A 31 5.13 -18.92 8.09
C LYS A 31 5.50 -18.62 9.57
N PRO A 32 4.58 -18.14 10.45
CA PRO A 32 4.90 -17.92 11.85
C PRO A 32 5.14 -19.22 12.64
N MET A 33 4.41 -20.29 12.30
CA MET A 33 4.57 -21.60 12.94
C MET A 33 5.85 -22.29 12.47
N ALA A 34 6.17 -22.25 11.18
CA ALA A 34 7.42 -22.76 10.64
C ALA A 34 8.63 -22.16 11.36
N LYS A 35 8.67 -20.85 11.63
CA LYS A 35 9.76 -20.18 12.38
C LYS A 35 9.90 -20.64 13.83
N ASN A 36 8.81 -21.02 14.48
CA ASN A 36 8.84 -21.45 15.89
C ASN A 36 9.28 -22.91 16.04
N PHE A 37 8.96 -23.75 15.09
CA PHE A 37 9.34 -25.17 15.08
C PHE A 37 10.73 -25.40 14.46
N SER A 38 11.15 -24.61 13.48
CA SER A 38 12.46 -24.72 12.82
C SER A 38 13.65 -24.32 13.70
N LYS A 39 13.44 -23.62 14.82
CA LYS A 39 14.51 -23.31 15.78
C LYS A 39 15.13 -24.57 16.42
N GLN A 40 14.56 -25.75 16.23
CA GLN A 40 15.01 -27.00 16.79
C GLN A 40 15.68 -27.96 15.78
N SER A 41 15.72 -27.63 14.47
CA SER A 41 16.29 -28.51 13.43
C SER A 41 17.55 -27.95 12.76
N PRO A 42 18.61 -28.76 12.55
CA PRO A 42 19.81 -28.38 11.79
C PRO A 42 19.54 -28.10 10.29
N ALA A 43 18.55 -28.76 9.67
CA ALA A 43 18.19 -28.60 8.25
C ALA A 43 17.53 -27.23 7.95
N ALA A 44 16.88 -26.61 8.93
CA ALA A 44 16.31 -25.28 8.74
C ALA A 44 17.35 -24.15 8.64
N LYS A 45 18.59 -24.41 9.03
CA LYS A 45 19.71 -23.48 8.81
C LYS A 45 20.17 -23.44 7.36
N GLU A 46 19.96 -24.49 6.59
CA GLU A 46 20.30 -24.52 5.15
C GLU A 46 19.14 -23.93 4.30
N ALA A 47 17.90 -24.31 4.57
CA ALA A 47 16.74 -23.75 3.83
C ALA A 47 16.52 -22.26 4.09
N SER A 48 16.89 -21.75 5.27
CA SER A 48 16.88 -20.30 5.54
C SER A 48 18.05 -19.56 4.88
N LYS A 49 19.12 -20.25 4.47
CA LYS A 49 20.22 -19.67 3.69
C LYS A 49 19.81 -19.44 2.24
N ASP A 50 19.09 -20.37 1.61
CA ASP A 50 18.62 -20.20 0.22
C ASP A 50 17.59 -19.08 0.03
N LEU A 51 16.88 -18.67 1.10
CA LEU A 51 15.98 -17.53 1.09
C LEU A 51 16.66 -16.21 1.50
N GLN A 52 17.89 -16.24 2.02
CA GLN A 52 18.64 -15.06 2.47
C GLN A 52 19.80 -14.62 1.55
N GLU A 53 20.12 -15.36 0.51
CA GLU A 53 21.30 -15.08 -0.35
C GLU A 53 21.00 -14.56 -1.76
N LYS A 54 19.79 -14.10 -2.06
CA LYS A 54 19.61 -13.21 -3.20
C LYS A 54 19.65 -11.78 -2.69
N SER A 55 20.83 -11.18 -2.68
CA SER A 55 20.97 -9.73 -2.54
C SER A 55 20.02 -9.04 -3.52
N PRO A 56 19.31 -7.97 -3.11
CA PRO A 56 18.46 -7.23 -4.02
C PRO A 56 19.24 -6.83 -5.26
N VAL A 57 18.66 -7.06 -6.42
CA VAL A 57 19.28 -6.70 -7.70
C VAL A 57 19.28 -5.17 -7.79
N LYS A 58 20.46 -4.55 -7.71
CA LYS A 58 20.63 -3.15 -8.10
C LYS A 58 20.77 -3.13 -9.62
N SER A 59 19.72 -2.69 -10.31
CA SER A 59 19.77 -2.52 -11.77
C SER A 59 20.49 -1.22 -12.12
N ASN A 60 21.22 -1.22 -13.26
CA ASN A 60 21.74 0.01 -13.88
C ASN A 60 20.56 0.68 -14.62
N ASN A 61 19.73 1.41 -13.89
CA ASN A 61 18.52 2.02 -14.44
C ASN A 61 18.87 3.27 -15.26
N ASN A 62 18.22 3.41 -16.40
CA ASN A 62 18.34 4.59 -17.26
C ASN A 62 17.11 5.48 -17.03
N TYR A 63 17.15 6.27 -15.95
CA TYR A 63 16.08 7.22 -15.61
C TYR A 63 16.47 8.63 -16.04
N GLU A 64 15.52 9.35 -16.63
CA GLU A 64 15.72 10.71 -17.13
C GLU A 64 14.69 11.68 -16.58
N THR A 65 15.11 12.91 -16.26
CA THR A 65 14.23 14.00 -15.84
C THR A 65 13.97 14.91 -17.05
N LEU A 66 12.70 15.20 -17.34
CA LEU A 66 12.32 15.96 -18.53
C LEU A 66 12.08 17.43 -18.19
N PHE A 67 12.98 18.30 -18.61
CA PHE A 67 12.86 19.77 -18.46
C PHE A 67 12.59 20.49 -19.79
N THR A 68 12.47 19.78 -20.91
CA THR A 68 12.41 20.41 -22.24
C THR A 68 11.25 19.86 -23.07
N LYS A 69 10.67 20.73 -23.91
CA LYS A 69 9.65 20.32 -24.91
C LYS A 69 10.13 19.23 -25.85
N LYS A 70 11.43 19.23 -26.18
CA LYS A 70 12.02 18.17 -27.00
C LYS A 70 11.91 16.82 -26.29
N GLY A 71 12.28 16.77 -25.01
CA GLY A 71 12.15 15.55 -24.20
C GLY A 71 10.70 15.04 -24.14
N LEU A 72 9.72 15.94 -23.97
CA LEU A 72 8.31 15.57 -24.01
C LEU A 72 7.91 14.96 -25.37
N LYS A 73 8.32 15.56 -26.50
CA LYS A 73 8.05 15.03 -27.84
C LYS A 73 8.68 13.67 -28.08
N ASP A 74 9.92 13.50 -27.61
CA ASP A 74 10.63 12.22 -27.74
C ASP A 74 9.89 11.13 -26.96
N TRP A 75 9.38 11.43 -25.76
CA TRP A 75 8.58 10.49 -24.96
C TRP A 75 7.18 10.26 -25.53
N ALA A 76 6.51 11.28 -26.05
CA ALA A 76 5.24 11.09 -26.76
C ALA A 76 5.39 10.11 -27.93
N ASN A 77 6.48 10.23 -28.70
CA ASN A 77 6.81 9.28 -29.76
C ASN A 77 7.11 7.85 -29.25
N LYS A 78 7.72 7.72 -28.05
CA LYS A 78 7.90 6.40 -27.41
C LYS A 78 6.55 5.79 -27.02
N LEU A 79 5.62 6.57 -26.44
CA LEU A 79 4.25 6.14 -26.12
C LEU A 79 3.48 5.65 -27.33
N ASP A 80 3.61 6.34 -28.49
CA ASP A 80 2.96 5.93 -29.72
C ASP A 80 3.45 4.57 -30.23
N LYS A 81 4.73 4.27 -30.03
CA LYS A 81 5.39 3.07 -30.56
C LYS A 81 5.36 1.87 -29.62
N CYS A 82 5.19 2.08 -28.33
CA CYS A 82 5.18 0.98 -27.35
C CYS A 82 3.91 0.13 -27.46
N LYS A 83 3.99 -1.11 -26.96
CA LYS A 83 2.83 -2.00 -26.80
C LYS A 83 2.03 -1.64 -25.55
N VAL A 84 2.74 -1.39 -24.47
CA VAL A 84 2.21 -0.94 -23.16
C VAL A 84 3.18 0.09 -22.60
N PHE A 85 2.70 0.94 -21.70
CA PHE A 85 3.52 1.85 -20.93
C PHE A 85 2.98 1.93 -19.50
N ALA A 86 3.86 2.06 -18.52
CA ALA A 86 3.48 2.37 -17.16
C ALA A 86 3.37 3.88 -16.98
N ILE A 87 2.40 4.29 -16.16
CA ILE A 87 2.18 5.66 -15.73
C ILE A 87 1.97 5.68 -14.21
N ASP A 88 2.55 6.67 -13.57
CA ASP A 88 2.34 6.97 -12.16
C ASP A 88 2.31 8.49 -11.95
N THR A 89 1.66 8.98 -10.89
CA THR A 89 1.53 10.40 -10.59
C THR A 89 2.03 10.71 -9.18
N GLU A 90 2.85 11.76 -9.09
CA GLU A 90 3.28 12.32 -7.81
C GLU A 90 2.43 13.52 -7.44
N THR A 91 2.03 13.60 -6.18
CA THR A 91 1.11 14.62 -5.68
C THR A 91 1.57 15.21 -4.35
N ASP A 92 1.08 16.41 -4.02
CA ASP A 92 1.37 17.07 -2.74
C ASP A 92 0.54 16.53 -1.57
N SER A 93 -0.46 15.69 -1.83
CA SER A 93 -1.37 15.12 -0.85
C SER A 93 -1.96 13.77 -1.30
N LEU A 94 -2.37 12.95 -0.35
CA LEU A 94 -3.11 11.70 -0.62
C LEU A 94 -4.61 11.91 -0.83
N ASP A 95 -5.12 13.12 -0.62
CA ASP A 95 -6.53 13.46 -0.88
C ASP A 95 -6.75 13.71 -2.37
N THR A 96 -7.28 12.71 -3.06
CA THR A 96 -7.52 12.75 -4.52
C THR A 96 -8.47 13.89 -4.96
N VAL A 97 -9.23 14.48 -4.04
CA VAL A 97 -10.17 15.59 -4.35
C VAL A 97 -9.43 16.92 -4.40
N THR A 98 -8.42 17.13 -3.56
CA THR A 98 -7.73 18.41 -3.41
C THR A 98 -6.27 18.41 -3.82
N ALA A 99 -5.63 17.24 -3.90
CA ALA A 99 -4.21 17.10 -4.20
C ALA A 99 -3.81 17.76 -5.53
N ASN A 100 -2.69 18.46 -5.56
CA ASN A 100 -2.12 19.00 -6.79
C ASN A 100 -1.13 18.01 -7.40
N LEU A 101 -1.06 18.00 -8.72
CA LEU A 101 -0.09 17.21 -9.47
C LEU A 101 1.30 17.83 -9.33
N VAL A 102 2.25 17.09 -8.79
CA VAL A 102 3.65 17.50 -8.66
C VAL A 102 4.48 17.00 -9.83
N GLY A 103 4.17 15.83 -10.35
CA GLY A 103 4.83 15.30 -11.53
C GLY A 103 4.17 14.04 -12.09
N ILE A 104 4.63 13.62 -13.25
CA ILE A 104 4.20 12.38 -13.93
C ILE A 104 5.44 11.56 -14.24
N SER A 105 5.39 10.27 -13.95
CA SER A 105 6.41 9.32 -14.35
C SER A 105 5.89 8.33 -15.38
N LEU A 106 6.75 7.92 -16.30
CA LEU A 106 6.42 7.04 -17.41
C LEU A 106 7.54 6.00 -17.62
N SER A 107 7.16 4.78 -17.96
CA SER A 107 8.09 3.74 -18.44
C SER A 107 7.48 3.01 -19.63
N VAL A 108 8.29 2.77 -20.66
CA VAL A 108 7.91 2.01 -21.87
C VAL A 108 8.76 0.77 -22.08
N LYS A 109 9.78 0.58 -21.24
CA LYS A 109 10.71 -0.53 -21.27
C LYS A 109 11.33 -0.71 -19.88
N GLU A 110 11.50 -1.94 -19.45
CA GLU A 110 12.20 -2.27 -18.19
C GLU A 110 13.58 -1.63 -18.11
N ASP A 111 13.98 -1.27 -16.90
CA ASP A 111 15.20 -0.55 -16.56
C ASP A 111 15.31 0.84 -17.21
N SER A 112 14.17 1.44 -17.59
CA SER A 112 14.11 2.76 -18.21
C SER A 112 12.82 3.47 -17.82
N GLY A 113 12.93 4.73 -17.44
CA GLY A 113 11.78 5.57 -17.08
C GLY A 113 12.11 7.05 -17.24
N CYS A 114 11.07 7.88 -17.13
CA CYS A 114 11.27 9.30 -16.99
C CYS A 114 10.37 9.88 -15.91
N TYR A 115 10.81 10.99 -15.38
CA TYR A 115 10.01 11.86 -14.53
C TYR A 115 9.84 13.24 -15.17
N ILE A 116 8.64 13.78 -15.10
CA ILE A 116 8.25 15.08 -15.63
C ILE A 116 7.83 15.96 -14.45
N PRO A 117 8.75 16.75 -13.85
CA PRO A 117 8.43 17.64 -12.76
C PRO A 117 7.56 18.80 -13.24
N ILE A 118 6.52 19.16 -12.47
CA ILE A 118 5.54 20.20 -12.81
C ILE A 118 5.31 21.15 -11.63
N GLY A 119 5.22 20.59 -10.41
CA GLY A 119 4.74 21.30 -9.22
C GLY A 119 5.70 21.32 -8.03
N HIS A 120 7.00 21.14 -8.23
CA HIS A 120 7.99 21.30 -7.13
C HIS A 120 8.17 22.77 -6.75
N ASN A 121 8.33 23.04 -5.44
CA ASN A 121 8.32 24.41 -4.90
C ASN A 121 9.31 24.66 -3.76
N TYR A 122 10.42 23.91 -3.72
CA TYR A 122 11.49 24.12 -2.73
C TYR A 122 12.44 25.27 -3.11
N GLU A 123 13.22 25.76 -2.15
CA GLU A 123 14.21 26.83 -2.36
C GLU A 123 15.31 26.37 -3.33
N GLY A 124 15.56 27.15 -4.38
CA GLY A 124 16.52 26.80 -5.44
C GLY A 124 16.00 25.83 -6.48
N CYS A 125 14.70 25.49 -6.48
CA CYS A 125 14.08 24.60 -7.44
C CYS A 125 14.35 25.07 -8.90
N PRO A 126 14.85 24.19 -9.79
CA PRO A 126 15.07 24.52 -11.18
C PRO A 126 13.75 24.84 -11.90
N LYS A 127 13.85 25.59 -13.01
CA LYS A 127 12.67 25.88 -13.83
C LYS A 127 12.09 24.60 -14.41
N GLN A 128 10.84 24.33 -14.11
CA GLN A 128 10.07 23.19 -14.58
C GLN A 128 9.28 23.57 -15.85
N LEU A 129 8.79 22.54 -16.54
CA LEU A 129 7.80 22.69 -17.60
C LEU A 129 6.45 23.11 -17.01
N THR A 130 5.66 23.89 -17.76
CA THR A 130 4.32 24.22 -17.33
C THR A 130 3.37 23.04 -17.55
N LEU A 131 2.32 22.95 -16.74
CA LEU A 131 1.29 21.93 -16.91
C LEU A 131 0.70 21.95 -18.34
N GLU A 132 0.49 23.13 -18.91
CA GLU A 132 -0.03 23.30 -20.29
C GLU A 132 0.91 22.67 -21.33
N GLU A 133 2.24 22.86 -21.19
CA GLU A 133 3.22 22.26 -22.09
C GLU A 133 3.21 20.72 -21.98
N VAL A 134 3.06 20.20 -20.74
CA VAL A 134 2.98 18.75 -20.51
C VAL A 134 1.68 18.16 -21.04
N ILE A 135 0.55 18.82 -20.83
CA ILE A 135 -0.75 18.36 -21.37
C ILE A 135 -0.69 18.32 -22.90
N HIS A 136 -0.15 19.37 -23.53
CA HIS A 136 -0.10 19.47 -24.98
C HIS A 136 0.69 18.35 -25.66
N GLU A 137 1.79 17.91 -25.07
CA GLU A 137 2.65 16.90 -25.68
C GLU A 137 2.38 15.49 -25.10
N ILE A 138 2.44 15.35 -23.79
CA ILE A 138 2.33 14.06 -23.08
C ILE A 138 0.87 13.72 -22.78
N GLY A 139 0.05 14.68 -22.31
CA GLY A 139 -1.36 14.43 -22.02
C GLY A 139 -2.11 13.91 -23.24
N ILE A 140 -1.95 14.57 -24.41
CA ILE A 140 -2.54 14.11 -25.67
C ILE A 140 -2.00 12.73 -26.10
N ALA A 141 -0.72 12.46 -25.88
CA ALA A 141 -0.14 11.15 -26.21
C ALA A 141 -0.67 10.03 -25.28
N ILE A 142 -0.86 10.32 -23.99
CA ILE A 142 -1.49 9.40 -23.02
C ILE A 142 -2.93 9.11 -23.45
N GLU A 143 -3.74 10.14 -23.71
CA GLU A 143 -5.14 9.97 -24.11
C GLU A 143 -5.29 9.16 -25.39
N ARG A 144 -4.43 9.41 -26.39
CA ARG A 144 -4.42 8.67 -27.65
C ARG A 144 -4.04 7.20 -27.46
N ASN A 145 -3.19 6.88 -26.48
CA ASN A 145 -2.68 5.57 -26.21
C ASN A 145 -3.23 4.94 -24.91
N LYS A 146 -4.28 5.49 -24.32
CA LYS A 146 -4.83 5.13 -23.02
C LYS A 146 -5.08 3.63 -22.84
N GLU A 147 -5.47 2.92 -23.88
CA GLU A 147 -5.70 1.46 -23.84
C GLU A 147 -4.39 0.65 -23.69
N LYS A 148 -3.22 1.30 -23.71
CA LYS A 148 -1.90 0.72 -23.45
C LYS A 148 -1.37 1.07 -22.05
N ALA A 149 -2.05 1.94 -21.30
CA ALA A 149 -1.61 2.42 -19.99
C ALA A 149 -1.71 1.33 -18.93
N VAL A 150 -0.67 1.16 -18.16
CA VAL A 150 -0.61 0.30 -16.97
C VAL A 150 -0.26 1.17 -15.77
N GLY A 151 -0.90 0.91 -14.62
CA GLY A 151 -0.55 1.61 -13.39
C GLY A 151 -0.63 0.69 -12.17
N GLN A 152 -0.30 1.26 -11.02
CA GLN A 152 -0.41 0.64 -9.71
C GLN A 152 -1.43 1.40 -8.87
N ASN A 153 -2.64 0.89 -8.69
CA ASN A 153 -3.75 1.59 -8.04
C ASN A 153 -4.23 2.82 -8.82
N LEU A 154 -4.48 2.66 -10.12
CA LEU A 154 -4.95 3.72 -11.03
C LEU A 154 -6.20 4.47 -10.54
N LYS A 155 -6.94 3.91 -9.60
CA LYS A 155 -8.05 4.61 -8.95
C LYS A 155 -7.60 5.92 -8.29
N PHE A 156 -6.35 6.01 -7.85
CA PHE A 156 -5.74 7.23 -7.31
C PHE A 156 -5.36 8.21 -8.43
N ASP A 157 -4.69 7.74 -9.50
CA ASP A 157 -4.13 8.57 -10.57
C ASP A 157 -5.18 9.16 -11.50
N ILE A 158 -6.20 8.39 -11.86
CA ILE A 158 -7.24 8.78 -12.80
C ILE A 158 -7.90 10.13 -12.44
N PRO A 159 -8.39 10.35 -11.20
CA PRO A 159 -8.99 11.62 -10.83
C PRO A 159 -7.98 12.77 -10.75
N ILE A 160 -6.74 12.50 -10.38
CA ILE A 160 -5.68 13.52 -10.38
C ILE A 160 -5.41 13.98 -11.80
N LEU A 161 -5.15 13.06 -12.73
CA LEU A 161 -4.92 13.35 -14.14
C LEU A 161 -6.10 14.10 -14.76
N ALA A 162 -7.33 13.65 -14.52
CA ALA A 162 -8.55 14.27 -15.06
C ALA A 162 -8.73 15.72 -14.60
N ARG A 163 -8.48 16.03 -13.32
CA ARG A 163 -8.52 17.40 -12.80
C ARG A 163 -7.48 18.31 -13.43
N HIS A 164 -6.37 17.75 -13.88
CA HIS A 164 -5.28 18.47 -14.52
C HIS A 164 -5.35 18.41 -16.04
N GLY A 165 -6.48 17.98 -16.63
CA GLY A 165 -6.76 18.04 -18.06
C GLY A 165 -6.24 16.85 -18.87
N ILE A 166 -5.89 15.73 -18.23
CA ILE A 166 -5.46 14.48 -18.90
C ILE A 166 -6.50 13.39 -18.62
N ILE A 167 -7.19 12.92 -19.65
CA ILE A 167 -8.30 11.96 -19.49
C ILE A 167 -7.82 10.52 -19.72
N LEU A 168 -7.77 9.74 -18.65
CA LEU A 168 -7.48 8.30 -18.66
C LEU A 168 -8.75 7.52 -18.34
N ASP A 169 -9.74 7.53 -19.27
CA ASP A 169 -11.03 6.84 -19.13
C ASP A 169 -10.98 5.36 -19.51
N LYS A 170 -9.83 4.89 -19.99
CA LYS A 170 -9.50 3.49 -20.25
C LYS A 170 -8.05 3.24 -19.89
N PHE A 171 -7.72 2.02 -19.55
CA PHE A 171 -6.36 1.56 -19.29
C PHE A 171 -6.22 0.08 -19.63
N HIS A 172 -4.98 -0.40 -19.76
CA HIS A 172 -4.67 -1.79 -20.09
C HIS A 172 -4.76 -2.69 -18.87
N ALA A 173 -4.10 -2.29 -17.77
CA ALA A 173 -4.03 -3.07 -16.55
C ALA A 173 -3.73 -2.22 -15.31
N ASP A 174 -4.09 -2.76 -14.14
CA ASP A 174 -3.72 -2.27 -12.83
C ASP A 174 -3.02 -3.40 -12.06
N THR A 175 -1.75 -3.20 -11.73
CA THR A 175 -0.90 -4.24 -11.12
C THR A 175 -1.31 -4.61 -9.70
N MET A 176 -1.91 -3.69 -8.95
CA MET A 176 -2.48 -3.99 -7.63
C MET A 176 -3.66 -4.96 -7.76
N LEU A 177 -4.57 -4.72 -8.70
CA LEU A 177 -5.72 -5.58 -8.96
C LEU A 177 -5.31 -6.94 -9.55
N MET A 178 -4.34 -6.95 -10.48
CA MET A 178 -3.78 -8.20 -11.02
C MET A 178 -3.23 -9.08 -9.90
N SER A 179 -2.45 -8.52 -9.00
CA SER A 179 -1.89 -9.24 -7.85
C SER A 179 -2.98 -9.72 -6.89
N TYR A 180 -3.98 -8.89 -6.62
CA TYR A 180 -5.10 -9.25 -5.74
C TYR A 180 -5.90 -10.44 -6.28
N ILE A 181 -6.24 -10.42 -7.58
CA ILE A 181 -6.99 -11.51 -8.23
C ILE A 181 -6.13 -12.77 -8.40
N LEU A 182 -4.83 -12.62 -8.59
CA LEU A 182 -3.91 -13.76 -8.69
C LEU A 182 -3.78 -14.50 -7.35
N ASN A 183 -3.57 -13.76 -6.26
CA ASN A 183 -3.49 -14.31 -4.90
C ASN A 183 -3.76 -13.20 -3.86
N SER A 184 -5.00 -13.10 -3.39
CA SER A 184 -5.46 -12.05 -2.47
C SER A 184 -4.78 -12.05 -1.09
N THR A 185 -4.12 -13.14 -0.71
CA THR A 185 -3.46 -13.31 0.60
C THR A 185 -1.94 -13.23 0.54
N ALA A 186 -1.33 -13.16 -0.65
CA ALA A 186 0.12 -13.19 -0.82
C ALA A 186 0.83 -12.01 -0.12
N THR A 187 0.27 -10.80 -0.30
CA THR A 187 0.85 -9.57 0.26
C THR A 187 -0.24 -8.55 0.61
N ARG A 188 0.15 -7.32 0.98
CA ARG A 188 -0.77 -6.17 1.09
C ARG A 188 -1.00 -5.45 -0.24
N HIS A 189 -0.50 -5.98 -1.35
CA HIS A 189 -0.62 -5.47 -2.71
C HIS A 189 -0.10 -4.04 -2.95
N GLY A 190 0.63 -3.45 -1.99
CA GLY A 190 1.38 -2.22 -2.21
C GLY A 190 2.66 -2.48 -3.02
N MET A 191 3.11 -1.51 -3.82
CA MET A 191 4.22 -1.64 -4.77
C MET A 191 5.48 -2.25 -4.16
N ASP A 192 5.98 -1.73 -3.03
CA ASP A 192 7.17 -2.26 -2.34
C ASP A 192 7.07 -3.75 -2.03
N LYS A 193 5.87 -4.19 -1.60
CA LYS A 193 5.64 -5.59 -1.24
C LYS A 193 5.53 -6.48 -2.47
N LEU A 194 4.91 -5.96 -3.52
CA LEU A 194 4.83 -6.66 -4.80
C LEU A 194 6.20 -6.77 -5.47
N ALA A 195 6.99 -5.70 -5.49
CA ALA A 195 8.36 -5.68 -6.02
C ALA A 195 9.25 -6.71 -5.31
N MET A 196 9.20 -6.74 -3.98
CA MET A 196 9.95 -7.72 -3.19
C MET A 196 9.45 -9.14 -3.45
N TYR A 197 8.14 -9.36 -3.52
CA TYR A 197 7.55 -10.70 -3.63
C TYR A 197 7.73 -11.31 -5.04
N TYR A 198 7.44 -10.54 -6.10
CA TYR A 198 7.44 -11.04 -7.47
C TYR A 198 8.77 -10.83 -8.22
N LEU A 199 9.50 -9.76 -7.87
CA LEU A 199 10.71 -9.36 -8.58
C LEU A 199 11.98 -9.53 -7.75
N ASN A 200 11.88 -9.81 -6.44
CA ASN A 200 13.00 -9.78 -5.49
C ASN A 200 13.78 -8.45 -5.55
N TYR A 201 13.05 -7.34 -5.67
CA TYR A 201 13.56 -6.00 -5.81
C TYR A 201 13.19 -5.13 -4.61
N GLU A 202 14.15 -4.42 -4.04
CA GLU A 202 13.92 -3.46 -2.97
C GLU A 202 13.82 -2.06 -3.57
N THR A 203 12.61 -1.46 -3.52
CA THR A 203 12.29 -0.13 -4.03
C THR A 203 12.83 0.97 -3.11
N ILE A 204 13.03 2.16 -3.64
CA ILE A 204 13.22 3.39 -2.85
C ILE A 204 11.93 3.65 -2.07
N LYS A 205 12.02 3.88 -0.77
CA LYS A 205 10.82 4.12 0.05
C LYS A 205 10.51 5.60 0.12
N TYR A 206 9.24 5.95 0.09
CA TYR A 206 8.79 7.33 0.27
C TYR A 206 9.39 7.99 1.52
N GLY A 207 9.49 7.25 2.63
CA GLY A 207 10.08 7.75 3.87
C GLY A 207 11.57 8.10 3.78
N ASP A 208 12.30 7.51 2.83
CA ASP A 208 13.73 7.79 2.63
C ASP A 208 13.95 9.12 1.89
N ILE A 209 12.97 9.55 1.08
CA ILE A 209 13.05 10.79 0.28
C ILE A 209 12.31 11.98 0.90
N ALA A 210 11.18 11.74 1.55
CA ALA A 210 10.30 12.78 2.12
C ALA A 210 10.32 12.81 3.66
N GLY A 211 11.06 11.90 4.32
CA GLY A 211 11.06 11.78 5.77
C GLY A 211 9.85 11.05 6.33
N THR A 212 9.80 10.91 7.65
CA THR A 212 8.75 10.12 8.33
C THR A 212 8.11 10.87 9.49
N ALA A 213 6.87 10.55 9.80
CA ALA A 213 6.11 11.12 10.93
C ALA A 213 6.08 12.66 10.91
N SER A 214 6.42 13.30 12.04
CA SER A 214 6.39 14.78 12.17
C SER A 214 7.45 15.54 11.36
N LYS A 215 8.40 14.83 10.76
CA LYS A 215 9.43 15.41 9.89
C LYS A 215 9.17 15.15 8.41
N GLN A 216 8.04 14.58 8.08
CA GLN A 216 7.68 14.31 6.70
C GLN A 216 7.31 15.62 6.00
N ILE A 217 7.96 15.85 4.85
CA ILE A 217 7.68 16.98 3.95
C ILE A 217 6.73 16.54 2.83
N SER A 218 6.13 17.51 2.14
CA SER A 218 5.35 17.25 0.92
C SER A 218 6.28 16.79 -0.20
N PHE A 219 5.76 15.95 -1.13
CA PHE A 219 6.56 15.57 -2.29
C PHE A 219 6.98 16.77 -3.15
N SER A 220 6.19 17.84 -3.17
CA SER A 220 6.52 19.10 -3.83
C SER A 220 7.76 19.79 -3.26
N GLU A 221 8.14 19.48 -2.02
CA GLU A 221 9.31 20.03 -1.34
C GLU A 221 10.55 19.11 -1.47
N VAL A 222 10.42 17.91 -2.04
CA VAL A 222 11.55 17.01 -2.31
C VAL A 222 12.34 17.53 -3.50
N GLU A 223 13.68 17.55 -3.40
CA GLU A 223 14.57 17.94 -4.49
C GLU A 223 14.33 17.07 -5.74
N ILE A 224 14.23 17.70 -6.93
CA ILE A 224 13.87 17.02 -8.18
C ILE A 224 14.82 15.87 -8.52
N ASP A 225 16.11 15.98 -8.24
CA ASP A 225 17.09 14.93 -8.52
C ASP A 225 16.81 13.65 -7.69
N ILE A 226 16.30 13.82 -6.48
CA ILE A 226 15.88 12.71 -5.60
C ILE A 226 14.51 12.19 -6.03
N ALA A 227 13.56 13.11 -6.22
CA ALA A 227 12.19 12.79 -6.65
C ALA A 227 12.15 12.07 -7.99
N SER A 228 13.02 12.48 -8.95
CA SER A 228 13.11 11.87 -10.28
C SER A 228 13.49 10.40 -10.23
N ASN A 229 14.46 10.04 -9.40
CA ASN A 229 14.87 8.64 -9.27
C ASN A 229 13.76 7.79 -8.66
N TYR A 230 13.09 8.30 -7.63
CA TYR A 230 11.96 7.63 -6.98
C TYR A 230 10.80 7.44 -7.95
N ALA A 231 10.29 8.52 -8.55
CA ALA A 231 9.13 8.47 -9.43
C ALA A 231 9.36 7.65 -10.73
N ALA A 232 10.55 7.78 -11.34
CA ALA A 232 10.90 6.97 -12.50
C ALA A 232 11.07 5.48 -12.16
N GLU A 233 11.54 5.16 -10.95
CA GLU A 233 11.57 3.79 -10.44
C GLU A 233 10.16 3.24 -10.28
N ASP A 234 9.21 4.00 -9.72
CA ASP A 234 7.83 3.54 -9.51
C ASP A 234 7.16 3.18 -10.85
N ALA A 235 7.35 3.98 -11.89
CA ALA A 235 6.86 3.64 -13.23
C ALA A 235 7.56 2.40 -13.82
N ASP A 236 8.88 2.26 -13.66
CA ASP A 236 9.64 1.10 -14.13
C ASP A 236 9.23 -0.19 -13.40
N ILE A 237 9.11 -0.14 -12.07
CA ILE A 237 8.66 -1.27 -11.25
C ILE A 237 7.22 -1.64 -11.58
N THR A 238 6.34 -0.67 -11.82
CA THR A 238 4.98 -0.93 -12.29
C THR A 238 4.98 -1.71 -13.61
N LEU A 239 5.83 -1.35 -14.57
CA LEU A 239 5.95 -2.08 -15.84
C LEU A 239 6.50 -3.49 -15.66
N LYS A 240 7.54 -3.67 -14.83
CA LYS A 240 8.10 -4.99 -14.50
C LYS A 240 7.07 -5.88 -13.78
N LEU A 241 6.33 -5.31 -12.83
CA LEU A 241 5.24 -6.02 -12.15
C LEU A 241 4.15 -6.45 -13.12
N PHE A 242 3.75 -5.56 -14.04
CA PHE A 242 2.79 -5.91 -15.08
C PHE A 242 3.27 -7.09 -15.91
N ASN A 243 4.49 -7.06 -16.44
CA ASN A 243 5.04 -8.14 -17.26
C ASN A 243 5.05 -9.47 -16.49
N LYS A 244 5.46 -9.44 -15.21
CA LYS A 244 5.51 -10.64 -14.37
C LYS A 244 4.12 -11.18 -14.02
N LEU A 245 3.18 -10.31 -13.69
CA LEU A 245 1.81 -10.71 -13.34
C LEU A 245 1.02 -11.18 -14.57
N ASP A 246 1.26 -10.58 -15.74
CA ASP A 246 0.64 -11.01 -17.01
C ASP A 246 1.11 -12.43 -17.40
N GLU A 247 2.42 -12.71 -17.26
CA GLU A 247 2.95 -14.07 -17.39
C GLU A 247 2.22 -15.08 -16.47
N LEU A 248 2.08 -14.74 -15.18
CA LEU A 248 1.45 -15.60 -14.17
C LEU A 248 -0.07 -15.77 -14.36
N LEU A 249 -0.71 -14.86 -15.06
CA LEU A 249 -2.14 -14.89 -15.39
C LEU A 249 -2.45 -15.59 -16.72
N THR A 250 -1.45 -15.88 -17.56
CA THR A 250 -1.63 -16.44 -18.92
C THR A 250 -2.49 -17.70 -18.91
N ASP A 251 -2.27 -18.62 -17.97
CA ASP A 251 -3.01 -19.87 -17.86
C ASP A 251 -4.25 -19.78 -16.94
N LYS A 252 -4.72 -18.56 -16.64
CA LYS A 252 -5.83 -18.31 -15.70
C LYS A 252 -6.98 -17.51 -16.33
N PRO A 253 -7.64 -18.04 -17.36
CA PRO A 253 -8.62 -17.28 -18.16
C PRO A 253 -9.81 -16.74 -17.34
N ASN A 254 -10.25 -17.44 -16.28
CA ASN A 254 -11.33 -16.97 -15.42
C ASN A 254 -10.92 -15.75 -14.59
N GLN A 255 -9.68 -15.69 -14.12
CA GLN A 255 -9.14 -14.54 -13.39
C GLN A 255 -8.93 -13.34 -14.33
N VAL A 256 -8.41 -13.57 -15.53
CA VAL A 256 -8.29 -12.53 -16.57
C VAL A 256 -9.67 -12.00 -16.97
N LYS A 257 -10.68 -12.86 -17.09
CA LYS A 257 -12.05 -12.44 -17.35
C LYS A 257 -12.60 -11.56 -16.23
N LEU A 258 -12.41 -11.98 -14.95
CA LEU A 258 -12.83 -11.20 -13.79
C LEU A 258 -12.19 -9.82 -13.76
N LEU A 259 -10.87 -9.72 -14.02
CA LEU A 259 -10.17 -8.45 -14.13
C LEU A 259 -10.81 -7.53 -15.18
N LYS A 260 -11.02 -8.03 -16.41
CA LYS A 260 -11.48 -7.21 -17.54
C LYS A 260 -12.97 -6.85 -17.48
N GLU A 261 -13.81 -7.76 -16.98
CA GLU A 261 -15.27 -7.55 -16.99
C GLU A 261 -15.81 -6.91 -15.71
N LEU A 262 -15.07 -7.00 -14.59
CA LEU A 262 -15.52 -6.48 -13.30
C LEU A 262 -14.54 -5.50 -12.69
N GLU A 263 -13.30 -5.92 -12.38
CA GLU A 263 -12.38 -5.15 -11.55
C GLU A 263 -11.94 -3.84 -12.24
N TYR A 264 -11.52 -3.89 -13.50
CA TYR A 264 -11.08 -2.69 -14.23
C TYR A 264 -12.23 -1.69 -14.47
N PRO A 265 -13.44 -2.09 -14.91
CA PRO A 265 -14.57 -1.17 -14.97
C PRO A 265 -14.95 -0.56 -13.62
N LEU A 266 -14.80 -1.33 -12.53
CA LEU A 266 -15.13 -0.87 -11.17
C LEU A 266 -14.21 0.26 -10.70
N VAL A 267 -12.96 0.33 -11.17
CA VAL A 267 -12.02 1.43 -10.87
C VAL A 267 -12.66 2.79 -11.19
N HIS A 268 -13.22 2.94 -12.39
CA HIS A 268 -13.85 4.20 -12.80
C HIS A 268 -15.13 4.50 -12.02
N VAL A 269 -15.89 3.46 -11.66
CA VAL A 269 -17.12 3.64 -10.86
C VAL A 269 -16.76 4.14 -9.46
N LEU A 270 -15.79 3.48 -8.79
CA LEU A 270 -15.34 3.85 -7.45
C LEU A 270 -14.68 5.24 -7.45
N SER A 271 -13.82 5.53 -8.43
CA SER A 271 -13.21 6.86 -8.58
C SER A 271 -14.29 7.95 -8.66
N ARG A 272 -15.32 7.76 -9.48
CA ARG A 272 -16.43 8.71 -9.58
C ARG A 272 -17.25 8.83 -8.30
N VAL A 273 -17.51 7.73 -7.59
CA VAL A 273 -18.22 7.74 -6.30
C VAL A 273 -17.42 8.54 -5.27
N GLU A 274 -16.11 8.31 -5.19
CA GLU A 274 -15.22 9.00 -4.27
C GLU A 274 -15.12 10.50 -4.60
N GLN A 275 -15.04 10.88 -5.88
CA GLN A 275 -15.02 12.28 -6.30
C GLN A 275 -16.34 13.00 -6.02
N ASN A 276 -17.47 12.34 -6.15
CA ASN A 276 -18.79 12.92 -5.81
C ASN A 276 -18.94 13.13 -4.30
N GLY A 277 -18.29 12.31 -3.50
CA GLY A 277 -18.36 12.35 -2.05
C GLY A 277 -19.76 12.09 -1.50
N ALA A 278 -19.93 12.34 -0.21
CA ALA A 278 -21.20 12.24 0.49
C ALA A 278 -21.52 13.57 1.19
N LYS A 279 -22.76 14.03 1.04
CA LYS A 279 -23.23 15.25 1.74
C LYS A 279 -23.38 14.97 3.23
N ILE A 280 -22.69 15.75 4.05
CA ILE A 280 -22.77 15.70 5.51
C ILE A 280 -23.64 16.85 6.00
N ASP A 281 -24.62 16.56 6.88
CA ASP A 281 -25.38 17.57 7.60
C ASP A 281 -24.55 18.09 8.79
N LYS A 282 -23.88 19.22 8.56
CA LYS A 282 -22.99 19.84 9.55
C LYS A 282 -23.76 20.33 10.78
N ASP A 283 -24.99 20.76 10.64
CA ASP A 283 -25.77 21.31 11.74
C ASP A 283 -26.25 20.17 12.64
N LYS A 284 -26.68 19.05 12.06
CA LYS A 284 -27.03 17.85 12.82
C LYS A 284 -25.83 17.26 13.57
N LEU A 285 -24.64 17.26 12.95
CA LEU A 285 -23.41 16.83 13.63
C LEU A 285 -23.04 17.74 14.82
N LYS A 286 -23.21 19.06 14.68
CA LYS A 286 -23.00 20.01 15.79
C LYS A 286 -23.98 19.78 16.91
N GLU A 287 -25.28 19.57 16.61
CA GLU A 287 -26.32 19.24 17.57
C GLU A 287 -25.95 17.97 18.35
N HIS A 288 -25.59 16.87 17.63
CA HIS A 288 -25.19 15.63 18.28
C HIS A 288 -23.89 15.78 19.11
N SER A 289 -22.93 16.57 18.64
CA SER A 289 -21.71 16.86 19.39
C SER A 289 -22.02 17.57 20.71
N LYS A 290 -22.92 18.52 20.69
CA LYS A 290 -23.39 19.24 21.90
C LYS A 290 -24.07 18.29 22.86
N GLU A 291 -25.07 17.53 22.40
CA GLU A 291 -25.78 16.53 23.21
C GLU A 291 -24.85 15.52 23.87
N LEU A 292 -23.87 15.01 23.09
CA LEU A 292 -22.90 14.07 23.62
C LEU A 292 -21.99 14.72 24.67
N SER A 293 -21.54 15.96 24.43
CA SER A 293 -20.72 16.69 25.39
C SER A 293 -21.45 16.93 26.73
N GLU A 294 -22.72 17.28 26.67
CA GLU A 294 -23.57 17.46 27.85
C GLU A 294 -23.74 16.13 28.62
N LYS A 295 -24.02 15.03 27.91
CA LYS A 295 -24.12 13.69 28.51
C LYS A 295 -22.81 13.22 29.13
N ILE A 296 -21.67 13.44 28.45
CA ILE A 296 -20.33 13.09 28.97
C ILE A 296 -20.05 13.88 30.25
N ALA A 297 -20.36 15.20 30.30
CA ALA A 297 -20.15 16.03 31.48
C ALA A 297 -20.99 15.56 32.66
N ASP A 298 -22.28 15.23 32.41
CA ASP A 298 -23.17 14.69 33.43
C ASP A 298 -22.69 13.33 33.97
N LEU A 299 -22.39 12.39 33.08
CA LEU A 299 -21.85 11.06 33.46
C LEU A 299 -20.52 11.16 34.19
N THR A 300 -19.64 12.07 33.79
CA THR A 300 -18.36 12.33 34.48
C THR A 300 -18.62 12.81 35.89
N THR A 301 -19.58 13.76 36.08
CA THR A 301 -19.95 14.25 37.39
C THR A 301 -20.54 13.14 38.27
N GLN A 302 -21.39 12.29 37.72
CA GLN A 302 -21.92 11.13 38.44
C GLN A 302 -20.83 10.14 38.84
N ALA A 303 -19.88 9.86 37.93
CA ALA A 303 -18.74 8.98 38.22
C ALA A 303 -17.87 9.53 39.36
N TYR A 304 -17.56 10.81 39.35
CA TYR A 304 -16.82 11.46 40.43
C TYR A 304 -17.57 11.43 41.77
N LYS A 305 -18.88 11.63 41.76
CA LYS A 305 -19.72 11.52 42.96
C LYS A 305 -19.70 10.10 43.53
N ILE A 306 -19.76 9.06 42.67
CA ILE A 306 -19.75 7.67 43.12
C ILE A 306 -18.35 7.28 43.62
N SER A 307 -17.29 7.69 42.94
CA SER A 307 -15.90 7.37 43.34
C SER A 307 -15.41 8.17 44.55
N GLY A 308 -16.06 9.28 44.87
CA GLY A 308 -15.63 10.20 45.92
C GLY A 308 -14.38 11.02 45.59
N ALA A 309 -13.93 11.01 44.30
CA ALA A 309 -12.78 11.76 43.85
C ALA A 309 -12.84 11.99 42.33
N GLU A 310 -12.23 13.10 41.89
CA GLU A 310 -11.97 13.35 40.46
C GLU A 310 -10.76 12.56 39.98
N PHE A 311 -10.86 11.97 38.82
CA PHE A 311 -9.75 11.23 38.15
C PHE A 311 -9.98 11.19 36.63
N ASN A 312 -8.95 10.88 35.87
CA ASN A 312 -9.07 10.74 34.42
C ASN A 312 -9.77 9.42 34.06
N LEU A 313 -11.03 9.50 33.62
CA LEU A 313 -11.86 8.37 33.19
C LEU A 313 -11.30 7.67 31.93
N ASP A 314 -10.49 8.34 31.11
CA ASP A 314 -9.83 7.76 29.95
C ASP A 314 -8.51 7.06 30.31
N SER A 315 -8.10 7.10 31.60
CA SER A 315 -6.88 6.42 32.07
C SER A 315 -7.21 5.04 32.64
N PRO A 316 -6.88 3.93 31.92
CA PRO A 316 -7.10 2.58 32.45
C PRO A 316 -6.43 2.34 33.82
N LYS A 317 -5.27 2.98 34.06
CA LYS A 317 -4.54 2.86 35.33
C LYS A 317 -5.33 3.49 36.48
N GLN A 318 -5.86 4.71 36.30
CA GLN A 318 -6.65 5.39 37.33
C GLN A 318 -8.00 4.72 37.54
N LEU A 319 -8.63 4.21 36.47
CA LEU A 319 -9.83 3.39 36.58
C LEU A 319 -9.61 2.12 37.43
N LEU A 320 -8.51 1.40 37.21
CA LEU A 320 -8.16 0.21 38.00
C LEU A 320 -8.03 0.56 39.48
N GLU A 321 -7.30 1.64 39.80
CA GLU A 321 -7.13 2.11 41.16
C GLU A 321 -8.48 2.44 41.82
N VAL A 322 -9.33 3.19 41.14
CA VAL A 322 -10.64 3.58 41.68
C VAL A 322 -11.55 2.37 41.85
N LEU A 323 -11.70 1.52 40.83
CA LEU A 323 -12.65 0.41 40.83
C LEU A 323 -12.23 -0.72 41.80
N TYR A 324 -10.97 -1.09 41.81
CA TYR A 324 -10.52 -2.29 42.51
C TYR A 324 -9.79 -1.99 43.83
N GLU A 325 -9.11 -0.84 43.96
CA GLU A 325 -8.42 -0.50 45.20
C GLU A 325 -9.27 0.35 46.14
N LYS A 326 -9.97 1.39 45.61
CA LYS A 326 -10.84 2.26 46.41
C LYS A 326 -12.22 1.68 46.64
N LEU A 327 -12.95 1.34 45.58
CA LEU A 327 -14.29 0.79 45.67
C LEU A 327 -14.35 -0.70 45.96
N LYS A 328 -13.20 -1.40 45.92
CA LYS A 328 -13.02 -2.83 46.22
C LYS A 328 -14.00 -3.74 45.46
N LEU A 329 -14.31 -3.42 44.22
CA LEU A 329 -15.20 -4.23 43.40
C LEU A 329 -14.54 -5.62 43.11
N PRO A 330 -15.32 -6.69 43.00
CA PRO A 330 -14.78 -8.03 42.69
C PRO A 330 -14.23 -8.06 41.27
N VAL A 331 -13.04 -8.65 41.11
CA VAL A 331 -12.43 -8.86 39.79
C VAL A 331 -13.08 -10.05 39.11
N LEU A 332 -13.96 -9.81 38.13
CA LEU A 332 -14.67 -10.84 37.40
C LEU A 332 -13.85 -11.42 36.23
N LYS A 333 -12.97 -10.60 35.64
CA LYS A 333 -12.13 -11.00 34.49
C LYS A 333 -10.75 -10.35 34.59
N LYS A 334 -9.74 -11.07 34.11
CA LYS A 334 -8.36 -10.56 34.00
C LYS A 334 -7.89 -10.50 32.58
N THR A 335 -7.04 -9.54 32.27
CA THR A 335 -6.32 -9.45 30.97
C THR A 335 -5.31 -10.60 30.85
N PRO A 336 -4.78 -10.91 29.62
CA PRO A 336 -3.71 -11.90 29.46
C PRO A 336 -2.45 -11.62 30.30
N LYS A 337 -2.24 -10.36 30.72
CA LYS A 337 -1.14 -9.94 31.60
C LYS A 337 -1.51 -10.01 33.10
N GLY A 338 -2.66 -10.59 33.45
CA GLY A 338 -3.09 -10.81 34.83
C GLY A 338 -3.71 -9.61 35.53
N GLN A 339 -3.87 -8.47 34.88
CA GLN A 339 -4.51 -7.29 35.45
C GLN A 339 -6.04 -7.41 35.42
N PRO A 340 -6.77 -6.82 36.40
CA PRO A 340 -8.22 -6.72 36.35
C PRO A 340 -8.70 -6.10 35.03
N SER A 341 -9.80 -6.62 34.48
CA SER A 341 -10.37 -6.13 33.21
C SER A 341 -11.81 -5.66 33.46
#